data_40961fe547540cbc2b5decd891431862
#
_entry.id   40961fe547540cbc2b5decd891431862
#
_cell.length_a   1.000
_cell.length_b   1.000
_cell.length_c   1.000
_cell.angle_alpha   90.00
_cell.angle_beta   90.00
_cell.angle_gamma   90.00
#
_symmetry.space_group_name_H-M   'P 1'
#
loop_
_entity.id
_entity.type
_entity.pdbx_description
1 polymer ?
#
loop_
_entity_poly.entity_id
_entity_poly.type
_entity_poly.pdbx_seq_one_letter_code
_entity_poly.pdbx_strand_id
1 'polypeptide(L)'
;MPPISPHAVSTLSGEDGIPKYQIDLSLPPEERYLLLAKDFSTRMQEVVPLFDEVLETLVSSAILRRLLHFLARIFLWRLYSSEETRELKGIARAANIDLYYLVALNAALDGLLGCTSGGVVVKPSWGKEREERMMHFRTLDWGMDRLRGLVVVLEFVRSADDPGVVVARSVTYAGFLGVLTGVRENLSISLNFRGSHSCSTISLRFHQLLVLLGLQPPTATRLRTALLCPKPVLSLLTLATNLSNTKTSPCYIILCDSIETVIIQKDLTHGTKRCSNQFVACTNHDQYDERGADDGVKSNLYPKANLAGMEIVLEESEERYSCIRDKWTRYAQKKAGKQKTEWLAVGEKTLKNWIQEYPIMNECTNFVCLLDPKMGQIRWLERGWVVSDSDGDDGS
;
A
#
# COMPACT_ATOMS: atom_id res chain seq x y z
N MET A 1 20.08 -37.78 -16.05
CA MET A 1 18.97 -36.84 -16.15
C MET A 1 19.51 -35.52 -16.64
N PRO A 2 19.06 -34.96 -17.75
CA PRO A 2 19.52 -33.63 -18.17
C PRO A 2 19.00 -32.56 -17.19
N PRO A 3 19.74 -31.45 -16.98
CA PRO A 3 19.33 -30.39 -16.08
C PRO A 3 18.07 -29.71 -16.62
N ILE A 4 17.05 -29.62 -15.78
CA ILE A 4 15.82 -28.88 -16.08
C ILE A 4 16.22 -27.43 -16.27
N SER A 5 16.04 -26.93 -17.47
CA SER A 5 16.22 -25.54 -17.85
C SER A 5 15.40 -24.64 -16.94
N PRO A 6 15.92 -23.52 -16.40
CA PRO A 6 15.11 -22.59 -15.63
C PRO A 6 14.04 -22.06 -16.59
N HIS A 7 12.77 -22.35 -16.28
CA HIS A 7 11.64 -21.86 -17.04
C HIS A 7 11.74 -20.34 -17.13
N ALA A 8 11.87 -19.84 -18.35
CA ALA A 8 11.76 -18.42 -18.65
C ALA A 8 10.37 -17.96 -18.23
N VAL A 9 10.27 -17.30 -17.09
CA VAL A 9 9.06 -16.62 -16.65
C VAL A 9 8.89 -15.43 -17.57
N SER A 10 7.92 -15.52 -18.49
CA SER A 10 7.57 -14.46 -19.41
C SER A 10 7.19 -13.21 -18.61
N THR A 11 7.82 -12.08 -18.92
CA THR A 11 7.31 -10.74 -18.58
C THR A 11 5.98 -10.57 -19.30
N LEU A 12 4.88 -10.83 -18.61
CA LEU A 12 3.55 -10.51 -19.11
C LEU A 12 3.41 -8.99 -18.96
N SER A 13 3.56 -8.25 -20.06
CA SER A 13 3.13 -6.85 -20.10
C SER A 13 1.62 -6.83 -19.80
N GLY A 14 1.23 -6.27 -18.65
CA GLY A 14 -0.17 -6.00 -18.37
C GLY A 14 -0.71 -5.01 -19.39
N GLU A 15 -2.02 -5.03 -19.66
CA GLU A 15 -2.70 -4.10 -20.58
C GLU A 15 -2.38 -2.62 -20.24
N ASP A 16 -1.98 -2.31 -19.00
CA ASP A 16 -1.72 -0.98 -18.46
C ASP A 16 -0.23 -0.61 -18.34
N GLY A 17 0.67 -1.35 -18.97
CA GLY A 17 2.12 -1.05 -18.95
C GLY A 17 2.82 -1.27 -17.59
N ILE A 18 2.15 -1.80 -16.56
CA ILE A 18 2.76 -2.21 -15.28
C ILE A 18 3.20 -3.67 -15.41
N PRO A 19 4.53 -3.96 -15.32
CA PRO A 19 5.03 -5.31 -15.52
C PRO A 19 4.63 -6.23 -14.36
N LYS A 20 4.43 -7.52 -14.69
CA LYS A 20 4.06 -8.59 -13.75
C LYS A 20 5.21 -9.57 -13.60
N TYR A 21 5.53 -9.94 -12.37
CA TYR A 21 6.55 -10.92 -12.04
C TYR A 21 5.99 -12.01 -11.15
N GLN A 22 6.29 -13.24 -11.52
CA GLN A 22 5.97 -14.39 -10.68
C GLN A 22 7.08 -14.59 -9.64
N ILE A 23 6.70 -14.68 -8.37
CA ILE A 23 7.60 -14.90 -7.23
C ILE A 23 7.30 -16.28 -6.66
N ASP A 24 8.20 -17.22 -6.88
CA ASP A 24 8.03 -18.58 -6.37
C ASP A 24 8.58 -18.70 -4.95
N LEU A 25 7.67 -18.83 -4.00
CA LEU A 25 7.99 -18.96 -2.57
C LEU A 25 8.64 -20.31 -2.24
N SER A 26 8.62 -21.29 -3.15
CA SER A 26 9.32 -22.57 -3.00
C SER A 26 10.81 -22.49 -3.26
N LEU A 27 11.27 -21.45 -3.95
CA LEU A 27 12.69 -21.20 -4.19
C LEU A 27 13.41 -20.72 -2.93
N PRO A 28 14.76 -20.89 -2.85
CA PRO A 28 15.57 -20.22 -1.85
C PRO A 28 15.30 -18.71 -1.83
N PRO A 29 15.13 -18.07 -0.67
CA PRO A 29 14.75 -16.65 -0.60
C PRO A 29 15.60 -15.72 -1.46
N GLU A 30 16.89 -15.92 -1.49
CA GLU A 30 17.83 -15.11 -2.27
C GLU A 30 17.70 -15.22 -3.79
N GLU A 31 16.92 -16.18 -4.29
CA GLU A 31 16.73 -16.44 -5.72
C GLU A 31 15.38 -15.94 -6.24
N ARG A 32 14.40 -15.72 -5.34
CA ARG A 32 13.00 -15.43 -5.69
C ARG A 32 12.80 -14.20 -6.57
N TYR A 33 13.63 -13.17 -6.38
CA TYR A 33 13.49 -11.85 -7.01
C TYR A 33 14.58 -11.52 -8.03
N LEU A 34 15.43 -12.49 -8.41
CA LEU A 34 16.59 -12.23 -9.26
C LEU A 34 16.24 -11.64 -10.63
N LEU A 35 15.18 -12.16 -11.27
CA LEU A 35 14.75 -11.67 -12.57
C LEU A 35 14.27 -10.21 -12.45
N LEU A 36 13.35 -9.94 -11.53
CA LEU A 36 12.84 -8.60 -11.26
C LEU A 36 13.98 -7.62 -10.94
N ALA A 37 14.91 -8.02 -10.07
CA ALA A 37 16.02 -7.17 -9.67
C ALA A 37 16.98 -6.84 -10.82
N LYS A 38 17.21 -7.77 -11.74
CA LYS A 38 18.02 -7.54 -12.95
C LYS A 38 17.31 -6.58 -13.91
N ASP A 39 16.03 -6.81 -14.20
CA ASP A 39 15.24 -6.00 -15.13
C ASP A 39 15.09 -4.56 -14.65
N PHE A 40 15.00 -4.37 -13.32
CA PHE A 40 14.86 -3.06 -12.69
C PHE A 40 16.15 -2.45 -12.17
N SER A 41 17.31 -3.06 -12.38
CA SER A 41 18.58 -2.65 -11.79
C SER A 41 18.88 -1.15 -12.01
N THR A 42 18.79 -0.67 -13.25
CA THR A 42 19.04 0.74 -13.60
C THR A 42 18.07 1.67 -12.87
N ARG A 43 16.76 1.40 -12.95
CA ARG A 43 15.74 2.25 -12.30
C ARG A 43 15.88 2.25 -10.78
N MET A 44 16.23 1.12 -10.17
CA MET A 44 16.49 1.02 -8.74
C MET A 44 17.72 1.83 -8.33
N GLN A 45 18.78 1.84 -9.16
CA GLN A 45 19.97 2.67 -8.93
C GLN A 45 19.65 4.17 -9.03
N GLU A 46 18.76 4.58 -9.93
CA GLU A 46 18.29 5.97 -10.06
C GLU A 46 17.50 6.46 -8.84
N VAL A 47 16.96 5.55 -8.03
CA VAL A 47 16.24 5.88 -6.80
C VAL A 47 17.16 6.02 -5.58
N VAL A 48 18.37 5.45 -5.64
CA VAL A 48 19.33 5.54 -4.51
C VAL A 48 19.61 7.00 -4.08
N PRO A 49 19.79 7.98 -4.98
CA PRO A 49 19.98 9.38 -4.57
C PRO A 49 18.81 10.00 -3.80
N LEU A 50 17.58 9.47 -3.92
CA LEU A 50 16.44 9.96 -3.13
C LEU A 50 16.67 9.80 -1.62
N PHE A 51 17.43 8.80 -1.22
CA PHE A 51 17.81 8.63 0.19
C PHE A 51 18.65 9.83 0.68
N ASP A 52 19.57 10.30 -0.16
CA ASP A 52 20.42 11.45 0.14
C ASP A 52 19.61 12.74 0.14
N GLU A 53 18.71 12.92 -0.83
CA GLU A 53 17.78 14.05 -0.91
C GLU A 53 16.90 14.14 0.34
N VAL A 54 16.33 13.02 0.81
CA VAL A 54 15.54 12.98 2.05
C VAL A 54 16.41 13.30 3.27
N LEU A 55 17.64 12.77 3.34
CA LEU A 55 18.56 13.12 4.42
C LEU A 55 18.95 14.60 4.39
N GLU A 56 19.08 15.22 3.23
CA GLU A 56 19.37 16.66 3.08
C GLU A 56 18.25 17.55 3.60
N THR A 57 16.99 17.16 3.36
CA THR A 57 15.84 17.90 3.90
C THR A 57 15.74 17.80 5.42
N LEU A 58 16.17 16.66 6.01
CA LEU A 58 16.09 16.43 7.45
C LEU A 58 17.32 16.91 8.22
N VAL A 59 18.49 16.94 7.58
CA VAL A 59 19.78 17.19 8.21
C VAL A 59 20.63 18.15 7.36
N SER A 60 20.69 19.41 7.73
CA SER A 60 21.44 20.45 7.00
C SER A 60 22.97 20.27 7.05
N SER A 61 23.51 19.63 8.11
CA SER A 61 24.95 19.43 8.28
C SER A 61 25.51 18.29 7.42
N ALA A 62 26.40 18.58 6.48
CA ALA A 62 27.07 17.59 5.64
C ALA A 62 27.91 16.56 6.44
N ILE A 63 28.49 16.98 7.56
CA ILE A 63 29.27 16.08 8.44
C ILE A 63 28.33 15.08 9.09
N LEU A 64 27.18 15.54 9.59
CA LEU A 64 26.19 14.68 10.22
C LEU A 64 25.57 13.71 9.20
N ARG A 65 25.30 14.15 7.96
CA ARG A 65 24.84 13.26 6.88
C ARG A 65 25.85 12.13 6.59
N ARG A 66 27.15 12.44 6.48
CA ARG A 66 28.20 11.43 6.29
C ARG A 66 28.26 10.44 7.46
N LEU A 67 28.11 10.91 8.69
CA LEU A 67 28.02 10.06 9.87
C LEU A 67 26.78 9.14 9.80
N LEU A 68 25.63 9.67 9.41
CA LEU A 68 24.39 8.86 9.26
C LEU A 68 24.55 7.80 8.19
N HIS A 69 25.16 8.10 7.06
CA HIS A 69 25.49 7.09 6.03
C HIS A 69 26.41 6.00 6.57
N PHE A 70 27.45 6.39 7.29
CA PHE A 70 28.35 5.42 7.91
C PHE A 70 27.63 4.52 8.92
N LEU A 71 26.80 5.10 9.77
CA LEU A 71 25.97 4.34 10.72
C LEU A 71 24.95 3.46 10.01
N ALA A 72 24.31 3.95 8.93
CA ALA A 72 23.38 3.18 8.13
C ALA A 72 24.04 1.92 7.55
N ARG A 73 25.26 2.04 6.99
CA ARG A 73 26.03 0.88 6.48
C ARG A 73 26.33 -0.17 7.55
N ILE A 74 26.52 0.25 8.79
CA ILE A 74 26.82 -0.67 9.91
C ILE A 74 25.54 -1.31 10.44
N PHE A 75 24.48 -0.54 10.63
CA PHE A 75 23.30 -0.99 11.36
C PHE A 75 22.17 -1.50 10.48
N LEU A 76 22.05 -1.03 9.23
CA LEU A 76 20.97 -1.42 8.31
C LEU A 76 21.42 -2.59 7.42
N TRP A 77 21.67 -3.74 8.03
CA TRP A 77 22.14 -4.95 7.34
C TRP A 77 21.07 -6.06 7.27
N ARG A 78 19.93 -5.86 7.92
CA ARG A 78 18.82 -6.83 7.99
C ARG A 78 17.47 -6.18 8.16
N LEU A 79 16.42 -6.91 7.78
CA LEU A 79 15.05 -6.72 8.23
C LEU A 79 14.77 -7.62 9.46
N TYR A 80 13.58 -7.48 10.06
CA TYR A 80 13.12 -8.34 11.15
C TYR A 80 13.06 -9.81 10.72
N SER A 81 12.50 -10.10 9.56
CA SER A 81 12.43 -11.45 9.01
C SER A 81 13.76 -11.87 8.40
N SER A 82 14.28 -13.04 8.81
CA SER A 82 15.48 -13.63 8.21
C SER A 82 15.25 -14.01 6.75
N GLU A 83 14.04 -14.45 6.40
CA GLU A 83 13.64 -14.78 5.03
C GLU A 83 13.68 -13.53 4.15
N GLU A 84 12.98 -12.44 4.56
CA GLU A 84 13.00 -11.16 3.84
C GLU A 84 14.41 -10.57 3.75
N THR A 85 15.24 -10.75 4.79
CA THR A 85 16.65 -10.33 4.75
C THR A 85 17.45 -11.06 3.65
N ARG A 86 17.21 -12.37 3.48
CA ARG A 86 17.85 -13.16 2.41
C ARG A 86 17.32 -12.74 1.04
N GLU A 87 16.04 -12.51 0.89
CA GLU A 87 15.44 -11.96 -0.33
C GLU A 87 16.09 -10.62 -0.71
N LEU A 88 16.20 -9.66 0.23
CA LEU A 88 16.88 -8.38 -0.01
C LEU A 88 18.36 -8.54 -0.40
N LYS A 89 19.08 -9.47 0.20
CA LYS A 89 20.47 -9.76 -0.18
C LYS A 89 20.57 -10.27 -1.61
N GLY A 90 19.59 -11.06 -2.05
CA GLY A 90 19.48 -11.49 -3.45
C GLY A 90 19.26 -10.32 -4.40
N ILE A 91 18.30 -9.44 -4.07
CA ILE A 91 17.99 -8.22 -4.83
C ILE A 91 19.21 -7.28 -4.88
N ALA A 92 19.83 -6.99 -3.73
CA ALA A 92 20.99 -6.10 -3.63
C ALA A 92 22.13 -6.52 -4.56
N ARG A 93 22.43 -7.83 -4.57
CA ARG A 93 23.46 -8.39 -5.46
C ARG A 93 23.07 -8.31 -6.93
N ALA A 94 21.82 -8.65 -7.27
CA ALA A 94 21.36 -8.67 -8.64
C ALA A 94 21.21 -7.27 -9.26
N ALA A 95 20.80 -6.27 -8.47
CA ALA A 95 20.65 -4.88 -8.89
C ALA A 95 21.92 -4.05 -8.70
N ASN A 96 22.98 -4.60 -8.08
CA ASN A 96 24.21 -3.89 -7.73
C ASN A 96 23.95 -2.62 -6.88
N ILE A 97 23.21 -2.79 -5.79
CA ILE A 97 22.85 -1.72 -4.84
C ILE A 97 23.30 -2.13 -3.44
N ASP A 98 23.83 -1.18 -2.67
CA ASP A 98 24.18 -1.43 -1.28
C ASP A 98 22.94 -1.84 -0.46
N LEU A 99 23.05 -2.91 0.31
CA LEU A 99 21.95 -3.50 1.07
C LEU A 99 21.24 -2.50 2.01
N TYR A 100 22.00 -1.59 2.61
CA TYR A 100 21.44 -0.65 3.57
C TYR A 100 20.38 0.30 2.98
N TYR A 101 20.48 0.65 1.68
CA TYR A 101 19.43 1.42 0.99
C TYR A 101 18.13 0.64 0.90
N LEU A 102 18.21 -0.64 0.54
CA LEU A 102 17.02 -1.50 0.45
C LEU A 102 16.41 -1.76 1.82
N VAL A 103 17.24 -1.93 2.85
CA VAL A 103 16.75 -2.05 4.25
C VAL A 103 16.07 -0.76 4.67
N ALA A 104 16.67 0.40 4.42
CA ALA A 104 16.07 1.70 4.72
C ALA A 104 14.73 1.89 3.99
N LEU A 105 14.65 1.57 2.70
CA LEU A 105 13.43 1.62 1.91
C LEU A 105 12.33 0.75 2.55
N ASN A 106 12.63 -0.49 2.90
CA ASN A 106 11.67 -1.44 3.47
C ASN A 106 11.25 -1.12 4.91
N ALA A 107 12.07 -0.39 5.66
CA ALA A 107 11.78 0.03 7.02
C ALA A 107 11.04 1.38 7.11
N ALA A 108 11.26 2.29 6.15
CA ALA A 108 10.78 3.67 6.21
C ALA A 108 9.52 3.93 5.36
N LEU A 109 9.23 3.08 4.38
CA LEU A 109 8.18 3.34 3.39
C LEU A 109 6.77 3.39 4.00
N ASP A 110 6.55 2.75 5.14
CA ASP A 110 5.26 2.75 5.85
C ASP A 110 4.83 4.17 6.33
N GLY A 111 5.73 5.16 6.28
CA GLY A 111 5.56 6.43 6.98
C GLY A 111 5.34 7.67 6.10
N LEU A 112 5.24 7.58 4.78
CA LEU A 112 5.28 8.76 3.90
C LEU A 112 4.27 8.74 2.74
N LEU A 113 3.27 7.86 2.74
CA LEU A 113 2.37 7.64 1.60
C LEU A 113 1.04 8.37 1.75
N GLY A 114 0.67 9.20 0.78
CA GLY A 114 -0.70 9.62 0.52
C GLY A 114 -1.52 8.44 -0.03
N CYS A 115 -2.77 8.31 0.37
CA CYS A 115 -3.58 7.17 -0.07
C CYS A 115 -5.07 7.48 0.03
N THR A 116 -5.85 6.90 -0.87
CA THR A 116 -7.28 6.73 -0.70
C THR A 116 -7.61 5.24 -0.87
N SER A 117 -8.27 4.64 0.12
CA SER A 117 -8.63 3.22 0.09
C SER A 117 -10.02 3.02 0.66
N GLY A 118 -10.66 1.92 0.30
CA GLY A 118 -11.95 1.57 0.86
C GLY A 118 -12.60 0.39 0.20
N GLY A 119 -13.81 0.08 0.64
CA GLY A 119 -14.63 -0.96 0.06
C GLY A 119 -15.99 -0.46 -0.35
N VAL A 120 -16.53 -1.02 -1.39
CA VAL A 120 -17.88 -0.75 -1.90
C VAL A 120 -18.45 -1.98 -2.58
N VAL A 121 -19.76 -2.18 -2.44
CA VAL A 121 -20.44 -3.23 -3.20
C VAL A 121 -20.50 -2.84 -4.67
N VAL A 122 -19.97 -3.72 -5.52
CA VAL A 122 -19.87 -3.50 -6.96
C VAL A 122 -20.69 -4.57 -7.71
N LYS A 123 -21.42 -4.10 -8.71
CA LYS A 123 -21.99 -4.94 -9.74
C LYS A 123 -20.98 -5.14 -10.85
N PRO A 124 -20.40 -6.33 -11.01
CA PRO A 124 -19.40 -6.59 -12.04
C PRO A 124 -19.99 -6.37 -13.44
N SER A 125 -19.20 -5.76 -14.33
CA SER A 125 -19.61 -5.49 -15.72
C SER A 125 -19.13 -6.54 -16.70
N TRP A 126 -18.26 -7.47 -16.28
CA TRP A 126 -17.58 -8.45 -17.14
C TRP A 126 -17.75 -9.88 -16.64
N GLY A 127 -17.89 -10.82 -17.60
CA GLY A 127 -17.92 -12.26 -17.37
C GLY A 127 -19.32 -12.83 -17.11
N LYS A 128 -19.38 -14.14 -16.84
CA LYS A 128 -20.61 -14.86 -16.47
C LYS A 128 -21.08 -14.56 -15.06
N GLU A 129 -20.23 -13.95 -14.24
CA GLU A 129 -20.50 -13.61 -12.84
C GLU A 129 -21.22 -12.27 -12.77
N ARG A 130 -22.49 -12.30 -12.37
CA ARG A 130 -23.33 -11.12 -12.15
C ARG A 130 -23.57 -10.83 -10.66
N GLU A 131 -22.94 -11.60 -9.78
CA GLU A 131 -23.17 -11.49 -8.35
C GLU A 131 -22.51 -10.24 -7.81
N GLU A 132 -23.31 -9.37 -7.18
CA GLU A 132 -22.85 -8.19 -6.48
C GLU A 132 -22.00 -8.61 -5.29
N ARG A 133 -20.85 -7.93 -5.12
CA ARG A 133 -19.90 -8.25 -4.05
C ARG A 133 -19.07 -7.05 -3.63
N MET A 134 -18.55 -7.10 -2.43
CA MET A 134 -17.63 -6.10 -1.94
C MET A 134 -16.34 -6.15 -2.73
N MET A 135 -15.89 -5.00 -3.22
CA MET A 135 -14.58 -4.82 -3.85
C MET A 135 -13.79 -3.73 -3.13
N HIS A 136 -12.48 -3.87 -3.13
CA HIS A 136 -11.56 -2.95 -2.49
C HIS A 136 -10.94 -2.05 -3.55
N PHE A 137 -11.14 -0.73 -3.43
CA PHE A 137 -10.52 0.28 -4.29
C PHE A 137 -9.35 0.96 -3.57
N ARG A 138 -8.34 1.39 -4.36
CA ARG A 138 -7.17 2.08 -3.83
C ARG A 138 -6.54 3.02 -4.84
N THR A 139 -6.12 4.22 -4.36
CA THR A 139 -5.07 5.05 -4.96
C THR A 139 -3.86 5.05 -4.03
N LEU A 140 -2.66 5.01 -4.59
CA LEU A 140 -1.43 5.17 -3.84
C LEU A 140 -0.70 6.38 -4.40
N ASP A 141 -0.57 7.41 -3.55
CA ASP A 141 -0.03 8.70 -3.92
C ASP A 141 1.32 8.90 -3.23
N TRP A 142 2.32 9.26 -4.00
CA TRP A 142 3.64 9.63 -3.48
C TRP A 142 4.33 10.60 -4.43
N GLY A 143 4.65 11.78 -3.94
CA GLY A 143 5.27 12.86 -4.71
C GLY A 143 6.73 12.62 -5.09
N MET A 144 7.15 11.36 -5.28
CA MET A 144 8.48 10.98 -5.74
C MET A 144 8.38 10.27 -7.09
N ASP A 145 8.45 11.01 -8.18
CA ASP A 145 8.23 10.51 -9.55
C ASP A 145 9.15 9.34 -9.94
N ARG A 146 10.39 9.34 -9.46
CA ARG A 146 11.34 8.23 -9.71
C ARG A 146 10.81 6.88 -9.20
N LEU A 147 10.04 6.86 -8.11
CA LEU A 147 9.46 5.63 -7.58
C LEU A 147 8.32 5.09 -8.43
N ARG A 148 7.60 5.97 -9.15
CA ARG A 148 6.55 5.57 -10.09
C ARG A 148 7.07 4.60 -11.15
N GLY A 149 8.33 4.76 -11.57
CA GLY A 149 9.03 3.85 -12.48
C GLY A 149 9.26 2.44 -11.91
N LEU A 150 9.21 2.27 -10.59
CA LEU A 150 9.43 0.99 -9.90
C LEU A 150 8.14 0.20 -9.63
N VAL A 151 6.96 0.72 -9.97
CA VAL A 151 5.68 0.02 -9.72
C VAL A 151 5.63 -1.27 -10.52
N VAL A 152 5.33 -2.38 -9.82
CA VAL A 152 5.23 -3.73 -10.36
C VAL A 152 4.07 -4.50 -9.73
N VAL A 153 3.58 -5.52 -10.43
CA VAL A 153 2.69 -6.53 -9.87
C VAL A 153 3.49 -7.78 -9.57
N LEU A 154 3.39 -8.27 -8.35
CA LEU A 154 3.94 -9.54 -7.93
C LEU A 154 2.82 -10.60 -7.87
N GLU A 155 3.03 -11.73 -8.52
CA GLU A 155 2.17 -12.91 -8.43
C GLU A 155 2.92 -13.99 -7.65
N PHE A 156 2.49 -14.26 -6.42
CA PHE A 156 3.11 -15.26 -5.55
C PHE A 156 2.59 -16.65 -5.88
N VAL A 157 3.51 -17.60 -6.06
CA VAL A 157 3.21 -19.03 -6.28
C VAL A 157 3.97 -19.88 -5.28
N ARG A 158 3.58 -21.15 -5.17
CA ARG A 158 4.28 -22.22 -4.44
C ARG A 158 4.40 -23.41 -5.38
N SER A 159 5.38 -23.37 -6.28
CA SER A 159 5.51 -24.37 -7.35
C SER A 159 5.74 -25.79 -6.84
N ALA A 160 6.32 -25.94 -5.65
CA ALA A 160 6.50 -27.23 -5.01
C ALA A 160 5.18 -27.86 -4.50
N ASP A 161 4.21 -27.00 -4.12
CA ASP A 161 2.93 -27.47 -3.56
C ASP A 161 1.88 -27.62 -4.68
N ASP A 162 1.74 -26.57 -5.52
CA ASP A 162 0.73 -26.50 -6.58
C ASP A 162 1.24 -25.67 -7.77
N PRO A 163 1.85 -26.33 -8.78
CA PRO A 163 2.46 -25.64 -9.92
C PRO A 163 1.44 -24.77 -10.69
N GLY A 164 1.78 -23.50 -10.86
CA GLY A 164 0.99 -22.56 -11.67
C GLY A 164 -0.17 -21.89 -10.96
N VAL A 165 -0.46 -22.25 -9.69
CA VAL A 165 -1.51 -21.58 -8.90
C VAL A 165 -0.96 -20.33 -8.24
N VAL A 166 -1.54 -19.18 -8.58
CA VAL A 166 -1.22 -17.91 -7.92
C VAL A 166 -1.95 -17.83 -6.58
N VAL A 167 -1.20 -17.86 -5.48
CA VAL A 167 -1.75 -17.84 -4.11
C VAL A 167 -2.10 -16.44 -3.63
N ALA A 168 -1.43 -15.41 -4.14
CA ALA A 168 -1.70 -14.01 -3.83
C ALA A 168 -1.08 -13.09 -4.90
N ARG A 169 -1.56 -11.83 -4.95
CA ARG A 169 -1.02 -10.76 -5.79
C ARG A 169 -0.75 -9.53 -4.95
N SER A 170 0.28 -8.78 -5.31
CA SER A 170 0.59 -7.48 -4.68
C SER A 170 0.96 -6.46 -5.74
N VAL A 171 0.45 -5.21 -5.60
CA VAL A 171 0.97 -4.06 -6.34
C VAL A 171 1.94 -3.35 -5.41
N THR A 172 3.19 -3.20 -5.83
CA THR A 172 4.30 -2.72 -4.99
C THR A 172 5.40 -2.07 -5.84
N TYR A 173 6.52 -1.75 -5.22
CA TYR A 173 7.71 -1.22 -5.89
C TYR A 173 8.79 -2.30 -5.96
N ALA A 174 9.54 -2.33 -7.07
CA ALA A 174 10.72 -3.18 -7.19
C ALA A 174 11.71 -2.90 -6.05
N GLY A 175 12.11 -3.95 -5.31
CA GLY A 175 12.95 -3.83 -4.13
C GLY A 175 12.21 -3.66 -2.79
N PHE A 176 10.88 -3.47 -2.80
CA PHE A 176 10.06 -3.47 -1.59
C PHE A 176 9.37 -4.82 -1.39
N LEU A 177 9.63 -5.46 -0.25
CA LEU A 177 9.16 -6.82 0.05
C LEU A 177 7.85 -6.88 0.81
N GLY A 178 7.54 -5.82 1.58
CA GLY A 178 6.31 -5.73 2.34
C GLY A 178 5.07 -5.62 1.45
N VAL A 179 3.89 -5.69 2.04
CA VAL A 179 2.63 -5.51 1.32
C VAL A 179 2.01 -4.17 1.68
N LEU A 180 1.95 -3.27 0.68
CA LEU A 180 1.20 -2.01 0.75
C LEU A 180 -0.21 -2.18 0.16
N THR A 181 -0.33 -3.02 -0.85
CA THR A 181 -1.57 -3.32 -1.56
C THR A 181 -1.51 -4.76 -2.03
N GLY A 182 -2.45 -5.59 -1.63
CA GLY A 182 -2.44 -7.00 -2.00
C GLY A 182 -3.81 -7.64 -1.99
N VAL A 183 -3.93 -8.74 -2.72
CA VAL A 183 -5.17 -9.52 -2.81
C VAL A 183 -4.86 -11.00 -2.94
N ARG A 184 -5.66 -11.80 -2.26
CA ARG A 184 -5.79 -13.24 -2.41
C ARG A 184 -7.26 -13.63 -2.32
N GLU A 185 -7.56 -14.89 -2.56
CA GLU A 185 -8.92 -15.41 -2.34
C GLU A 185 -9.39 -15.11 -0.92
N ASN A 186 -10.56 -14.46 -0.80
CA ASN A 186 -11.24 -14.03 0.42
C ASN A 186 -10.49 -12.99 1.29
N LEU A 187 -9.49 -12.29 0.73
CA LEU A 187 -8.81 -11.22 1.44
C LEU A 187 -8.14 -10.24 0.48
N SER A 188 -8.43 -8.96 0.63
CA SER A 188 -7.58 -7.90 0.10
C SER A 188 -7.13 -6.96 1.23
N ILE A 189 -5.95 -6.40 1.06
CA ILE A 189 -5.28 -5.59 2.09
C ILE A 189 -4.74 -4.32 1.45
N SER A 190 -4.91 -3.18 2.13
CA SER A 190 -4.12 -1.98 1.85
C SER A 190 -3.67 -1.30 3.13
N LEU A 191 -2.55 -0.57 3.02
CA LEU A 191 -1.92 0.19 4.09
C LEU A 191 -1.90 1.67 3.72
N ASN A 192 -2.56 2.52 4.53
CA ASN A 192 -2.47 3.97 4.41
C ASN A 192 -1.68 4.54 5.59
N PHE A 193 -0.87 5.55 5.31
CA PHE A 193 -0.19 6.32 6.34
C PHE A 193 -1.18 7.08 7.22
N ARG A 194 -0.88 7.20 8.52
CA ARG A 194 -1.62 8.00 9.49
C ARG A 194 -0.69 9.01 10.15
N GLY A 195 -0.93 10.29 9.86
CA GLY A 195 -0.11 11.40 10.39
C GLY A 195 -0.38 11.72 11.86
N SER A 196 -1.58 11.41 12.35
CA SER A 196 -2.00 11.64 13.73
C SER A 196 -1.83 10.38 14.59
N HIS A 197 -1.48 10.57 15.86
CA HIS A 197 -1.41 9.47 16.84
C HIS A 197 -1.62 9.98 18.25
N SER A 198 -2.11 9.12 19.14
CA SER A 198 -2.31 9.42 20.57
C SER A 198 -1.19 8.88 21.45
N CYS A 199 -0.26 8.09 20.91
CA CYS A 199 0.84 7.53 21.67
C CYS A 199 1.94 8.56 21.95
N SER A 200 2.75 8.31 22.99
CA SER A 200 3.93 9.12 23.29
C SER A 200 4.91 9.17 22.12
N THR A 201 5.34 10.35 21.72
CA THR A 201 6.34 10.57 20.66
C THR A 201 7.64 9.80 20.94
N ILE A 202 8.08 9.73 22.18
CA ILE A 202 9.29 8.98 22.58
C ILE A 202 9.08 7.48 22.31
N SER A 203 7.92 6.93 22.71
CA SER A 203 7.60 5.52 22.48
C SER A 203 7.49 5.18 20.99
N LEU A 204 6.95 6.11 20.20
CA LEU A 204 6.87 5.96 18.75
C LEU A 204 8.27 5.99 18.11
N ARG A 205 9.11 6.98 18.44
CA ARG A 205 10.48 7.09 17.92
C ARG A 205 11.33 5.88 18.29
N PHE A 206 11.19 5.39 19.53
CA PHE A 206 11.86 4.17 19.96
C PHE A 206 11.39 2.94 19.17
N HIS A 207 10.09 2.81 18.93
CA HIS A 207 9.56 1.74 18.08
C HIS A 207 10.10 1.83 16.65
N GLN A 208 10.08 3.03 16.03
CA GLN A 208 10.61 3.26 14.69
C GLN A 208 12.10 2.90 14.59
N LEU A 209 12.89 3.25 15.60
CA LEU A 209 14.30 2.84 15.69
C LEU A 209 14.44 1.31 15.73
N LEU A 210 13.62 0.61 16.52
CA LEU A 210 13.66 -0.85 16.57
C LEU A 210 13.26 -1.50 15.23
N VAL A 211 12.31 -0.91 14.51
CA VAL A 211 11.95 -1.34 13.14
C VAL A 211 13.13 -1.14 12.20
N LEU A 212 13.76 0.03 12.22
CA LEU A 212 14.91 0.36 11.38
C LEU A 212 16.10 -0.59 11.62
N LEU A 213 16.33 -0.97 12.87
CA LEU A 213 17.39 -1.92 13.26
C LEU A 213 17.01 -3.39 13.01
N GLY A 214 15.83 -3.67 12.45
CA GLY A 214 15.36 -5.04 12.21
C GLY A 214 15.08 -5.83 13.51
N LEU A 215 14.75 -5.13 14.60
CA LEU A 215 14.39 -5.72 15.90
C LEU A 215 12.86 -5.81 16.11
N GLN A 216 12.11 -5.08 15.30
CA GLN A 216 10.65 -5.13 15.22
C GLN A 216 10.22 -5.19 13.74
N PRO A 217 9.15 -5.92 13.40
CA PRO A 217 8.67 -5.97 12.02
C PRO A 217 7.98 -4.65 11.64
N PRO A 218 8.25 -4.11 10.43
CA PRO A 218 7.42 -3.08 9.82
C PRO A 218 5.96 -3.55 9.68
N THR A 219 5.02 -2.63 9.56
CA THR A 219 3.61 -2.97 9.35
C THR A 219 3.43 -3.75 8.04
N ALA A 220 4.08 -3.33 6.98
CA ALA A 220 4.00 -3.99 5.66
C ALA A 220 4.50 -5.45 5.67
N THR A 221 5.50 -5.80 6.48
CA THR A 221 5.93 -7.20 6.71
C THR A 221 4.83 -8.02 7.39
N ARG A 222 4.12 -7.45 8.37
CA ARG A 222 2.99 -8.13 9.00
C ARG A 222 1.84 -8.38 8.03
N LEU A 223 1.56 -7.41 7.16
CA LEU A 223 0.55 -7.54 6.12
C LEU A 223 0.96 -8.59 5.07
N ARG A 224 2.25 -8.65 4.72
CA ARG A 224 2.79 -9.72 3.87
C ARG A 224 2.57 -11.09 4.51
N THR A 225 2.87 -11.24 5.79
CA THR A 225 2.63 -12.49 6.52
C THR A 225 1.14 -12.89 6.48
N ALA A 226 0.22 -11.94 6.68
CA ALA A 226 -1.21 -12.19 6.60
C ALA A 226 -1.67 -12.58 5.19
N LEU A 227 -1.14 -11.89 4.16
CA LEU A 227 -1.49 -12.16 2.76
C LEU A 227 -0.98 -13.52 2.29
N LEU A 228 0.24 -13.91 2.68
CA LEU A 228 0.91 -15.14 2.23
C LEU A 228 0.72 -16.33 3.18
N CYS A 229 -0.06 -16.17 4.27
CA CYS A 229 -0.34 -17.24 5.21
C CYS A 229 -0.94 -18.46 4.51
N PRO A 230 -0.43 -19.69 4.74
CA PRO A 230 -1.04 -20.90 4.24
C PRO A 230 -2.49 -21.08 4.75
N LYS A 231 -3.32 -21.83 4.03
CA LYS A 231 -4.67 -22.18 4.49
C LYS A 231 -4.57 -23.09 5.75
N PRO A 232 -5.49 -23.00 6.73
CA PRO A 232 -6.72 -22.20 6.74
C PRO A 232 -6.47 -20.71 7.03
N VAL A 233 -7.23 -19.85 6.35
CA VAL A 233 -7.15 -18.40 6.52
C VAL A 233 -8.02 -17.99 7.70
N LEU A 234 -7.54 -17.05 8.52
CA LEU A 234 -8.32 -16.44 9.58
C LEU A 234 -9.53 -15.69 8.98
N SER A 235 -10.64 -15.65 9.70
CA SER A 235 -11.76 -14.79 9.32
C SER A 235 -11.30 -13.33 9.32
N LEU A 236 -11.95 -12.48 8.49
CA LEU A 236 -11.63 -11.06 8.39
C LEU A 236 -11.60 -10.37 9.75
N LEU A 237 -12.63 -10.61 10.58
CA LEU A 237 -12.73 -10.04 11.92
C LEU A 237 -11.66 -10.54 12.88
N THR A 238 -11.28 -11.81 12.81
CA THR A 238 -10.19 -12.37 13.62
C THR A 238 -8.85 -11.74 13.23
N LEU A 239 -8.57 -11.64 11.92
CA LEU A 239 -7.37 -10.98 11.42
C LEU A 239 -7.34 -9.50 11.84
N ALA A 240 -8.46 -8.79 11.68
CA ALA A 240 -8.58 -7.39 12.10
C ALA A 240 -8.34 -7.22 13.60
N THR A 241 -8.85 -8.11 14.43
CA THR A 241 -8.65 -8.08 15.89
C THR A 241 -7.17 -8.32 16.25
N ASN A 242 -6.54 -9.29 15.61
CA ASN A 242 -5.11 -9.57 15.84
C ASN A 242 -4.23 -8.37 15.44
N LEU A 243 -4.49 -7.78 14.27
CA LEU A 243 -3.75 -6.60 13.80
C LEU A 243 -4.02 -5.37 14.68
N SER A 244 -5.25 -5.18 15.18
CA SER A 244 -5.59 -4.07 16.08
C SER A 244 -4.77 -4.09 17.37
N ASN A 245 -4.48 -5.27 17.90
CA ASN A 245 -3.77 -5.47 19.15
C ASN A 245 -2.25 -5.63 18.99
N THR A 246 -1.77 -5.70 17.74
CA THR A 246 -0.34 -5.86 17.47
C THR A 246 0.38 -4.53 17.50
N LYS A 247 1.61 -4.46 18.03
CA LYS A 247 2.42 -3.24 18.05
C LYS A 247 2.92 -2.92 16.63
N THR A 248 2.54 -1.74 16.11
CA THR A 248 2.92 -1.23 14.77
C THR A 248 3.08 0.28 14.82
N SER A 249 3.72 0.87 13.82
CA SER A 249 3.62 2.33 13.61
C SER A 249 2.15 2.73 13.35
N PRO A 250 1.74 3.97 13.70
CA PRO A 250 0.40 4.48 13.41
C PRO A 250 0.10 4.42 11.91
N CYS A 251 -1.04 3.83 11.56
CA CYS A 251 -1.44 3.63 10.17
C CYS A 251 -2.95 3.32 10.09
N TYR A 252 -3.48 3.31 8.87
CA TYR A 252 -4.77 2.67 8.61
C TYR A 252 -4.51 1.37 7.85
N ILE A 253 -5.09 0.28 8.36
CA ILE A 253 -5.09 -1.01 7.67
C ILE A 253 -6.51 -1.26 7.17
N ILE A 254 -6.66 -1.41 5.88
CA ILE A 254 -7.93 -1.72 5.24
C ILE A 254 -7.92 -3.17 4.82
N LEU A 255 -8.85 -3.93 5.35
CA LEU A 255 -9.05 -5.35 5.04
C LEU A 255 -10.43 -5.49 4.40
N CYS A 256 -10.51 -6.23 3.33
CA CYS A 256 -11.78 -6.48 2.66
C CYS A 256 -11.86 -7.94 2.22
N ASP A 257 -13.01 -8.56 2.43
CA ASP A 257 -13.40 -9.81 1.79
C ASP A 257 -14.52 -9.55 0.78
N SER A 258 -15.18 -10.58 0.30
CA SER A 258 -16.27 -10.40 -0.67
C SER A 258 -17.58 -9.87 -0.06
N ILE A 259 -17.66 -9.71 1.26
CA ILE A 259 -18.87 -9.41 2.04
C ILE A 259 -18.76 -8.05 2.73
N GLU A 260 -17.64 -7.78 3.38
CA GLU A 260 -17.44 -6.57 4.18
C GLU A 260 -16.03 -5.99 4.07
N THR A 261 -15.89 -4.74 4.48
CA THR A 261 -14.61 -4.05 4.60
C THR A 261 -14.43 -3.58 6.03
N VAL A 262 -13.25 -3.84 6.60
CA VAL A 262 -12.85 -3.39 7.92
C VAL A 262 -11.69 -2.41 7.79
N ILE A 263 -11.84 -1.22 8.33
CA ILE A 263 -10.77 -0.23 8.47
C ILE A 263 -10.31 -0.22 9.90
N ILE A 264 -9.02 -0.48 10.12
CA ILE A 264 -8.38 -0.40 11.41
C ILE A 264 -7.61 0.90 11.47
N GLN A 265 -8.08 1.84 12.30
CA GLN A 265 -7.35 3.05 12.66
C GLN A 265 -6.37 2.68 13.77
N LYS A 266 -5.13 2.43 13.38
CA LYS A 266 -4.10 1.85 14.24
C LYS A 266 -3.27 2.93 14.91
N ASP A 267 -3.12 2.84 16.22
CA ASP A 267 -2.09 3.50 16.99
C ASP A 267 -0.97 2.50 17.35
N LEU A 268 0.02 2.91 18.14
CA LEU A 268 1.21 2.10 18.43
C LEU A 268 0.87 0.70 18.95
N THR A 269 -0.05 0.57 19.92
CA THR A 269 -0.35 -0.68 20.61
C THR A 269 -1.79 -1.16 20.47
N HIS A 270 -2.68 -0.28 20.03
CA HIS A 270 -4.10 -0.57 19.89
C HIS A 270 -4.65 0.01 18.59
N GLY A 271 -5.81 -0.43 18.17
CA GLY A 271 -6.51 0.09 17.01
C GLY A 271 -8.02 0.01 17.18
N THR A 272 -8.71 1.04 16.72
CA THR A 272 -10.18 1.04 16.60
C THR A 272 -10.57 0.50 15.22
N LYS A 273 -11.72 -0.17 15.16
CA LYS A 273 -12.22 -0.81 13.93
C LYS A 273 -13.52 -0.14 13.48
N ARG A 274 -13.64 0.05 12.19
CA ARG A 274 -14.84 0.52 11.51
C ARG A 274 -15.17 -0.44 10.38
N CYS A 275 -16.37 -0.99 10.36
CA CYS A 275 -16.79 -2.02 9.40
C CYS A 275 -17.94 -1.51 8.55
N SER A 276 -18.02 -1.97 7.32
CA SER A 276 -19.17 -1.75 6.43
C SER A 276 -19.30 -2.87 5.42
N ASN A 277 -20.53 -3.25 5.19
CA ASN A 277 -20.92 -4.19 4.13
C ASN A 277 -21.50 -3.48 2.90
N GLN A 278 -21.42 -2.14 2.83
CA GLN A 278 -21.92 -1.35 1.69
C GLN A 278 -20.85 -0.44 1.10
N PHE A 279 -20.43 0.58 1.87
CA PHE A 279 -19.39 1.53 1.48
C PHE A 279 -18.65 2.03 2.70
N VAL A 280 -17.35 2.06 2.59
CA VAL A 280 -16.48 2.74 3.55
C VAL A 280 -15.22 3.21 2.83
N ALA A 281 -14.75 4.40 3.16
CA ALA A 281 -13.51 4.97 2.63
C ALA A 281 -12.60 5.44 3.76
N CYS A 282 -11.31 5.50 3.45
CA CYS A 282 -10.25 5.96 4.33
C CYS A 282 -9.16 6.64 3.51
N THR A 283 -8.70 7.78 3.99
CA THR A 283 -7.56 8.52 3.46
C THR A 283 -6.42 8.55 4.48
N ASN A 284 -5.84 9.71 4.80
CA ASN A 284 -4.68 9.82 5.70
C ASN A 284 -4.97 10.60 6.99
N HIS A 285 -6.23 11.01 7.23
CA HIS A 285 -6.67 11.69 8.45
C HIS A 285 -7.69 10.87 9.24
N ASP A 286 -7.80 11.14 10.54
CA ASP A 286 -8.79 10.49 11.40
C ASP A 286 -10.18 11.00 11.05
N GLN A 287 -11.10 10.06 10.80
CA GLN A 287 -12.48 10.36 10.50
C GLN A 287 -13.31 10.21 11.77
N TYR A 288 -13.86 11.30 12.24
CA TYR A 288 -14.76 11.31 13.39
C TYR A 288 -16.19 11.05 12.91
N ASP A 289 -16.90 10.17 13.60
CA ASP A 289 -18.33 9.92 13.36
C ASP A 289 -19.10 11.21 13.67
N GLU A 290 -19.72 11.82 12.67
CA GLU A 290 -20.55 13.00 12.82
C GLU A 290 -21.77 12.78 13.76
N ARG A 291 -22.04 11.52 14.11
CA ARG A 291 -23.15 11.12 15.01
C ARG A 291 -22.89 11.36 16.50
N GLY A 292 -21.67 11.80 16.87
CA GLY A 292 -21.29 12.06 18.27
C GLY A 292 -20.68 13.44 18.51
N ALA A 293 -20.62 14.29 17.52
CA ALA A 293 -20.09 15.66 17.70
C ALA A 293 -21.22 16.57 18.23
N ASP A 294 -21.28 16.73 19.56
CA ASP A 294 -21.99 17.81 20.19
C ASP A 294 -21.38 19.15 19.73
N ASP A 295 -22.27 20.07 19.31
CA ASP A 295 -21.93 21.36 18.70
C ASP A 295 -21.01 22.19 19.61
N GLY A 296 -19.75 22.27 19.33
CA GLY A 296 -18.85 23.23 19.98
C GLY A 296 -17.35 22.91 20.07
N VAL A 297 -16.89 21.72 19.68
CA VAL A 297 -15.48 21.29 19.91
C VAL A 297 -14.69 21.08 18.59
N LYS A 298 -15.05 21.74 17.52
CA LYS A 298 -14.42 21.53 16.20
C LYS A 298 -12.99 22.05 16.04
N SER A 299 -12.46 22.87 16.97
CA SER A 299 -11.17 23.54 16.74
C SER A 299 -9.95 22.99 17.49
N ASN A 300 -10.10 21.97 18.37
CA ASN A 300 -9.00 21.50 19.20
C ASN A 300 -8.72 19.98 19.12
N LEU A 301 -9.38 19.25 18.21
CA LEU A 301 -9.31 17.78 18.16
C LEU A 301 -8.31 17.23 17.14
N TYR A 302 -7.66 18.08 16.34
CA TYR A 302 -6.54 17.63 15.52
C TYR A 302 -5.30 17.56 16.40
N PRO A 303 -4.73 16.37 16.67
CA PRO A 303 -3.40 16.29 17.23
C PRO A 303 -2.49 17.08 16.30
N LYS A 304 -1.75 18.05 16.88
CA LYS A 304 -0.83 18.90 16.11
C LYS A 304 0.02 18.02 15.20
N ALA A 305 -0.03 18.31 13.90
CA ALA A 305 0.84 17.66 12.93
C ALA A 305 2.29 17.77 13.39
N ASN A 306 2.91 16.65 13.71
CA ASN A 306 4.23 16.63 14.33
C ASN A 306 5.39 16.78 13.34
N LEU A 307 5.10 16.96 12.03
CA LEU A 307 6.10 17.20 10.98
C LEU A 307 5.72 18.43 10.15
N ALA A 308 6.71 19.23 9.79
CA ALA A 308 6.53 20.34 8.84
C ALA A 308 5.99 19.79 7.49
N GLY A 309 4.96 20.44 6.96
CA GLY A 309 4.28 19.99 5.72
C GLY A 309 3.13 18.98 5.93
N MET A 310 2.92 18.46 7.13
CA MET A 310 1.85 17.51 7.42
C MET A 310 0.45 18.15 7.31
N GLU A 311 0.35 19.47 7.51
CA GLU A 311 -0.93 20.20 7.38
C GLU A 311 -1.46 20.11 5.96
N ILE A 312 -0.61 20.29 4.95
CA ILE A 312 -0.98 20.16 3.52
C ILE A 312 -1.46 18.73 3.23
N VAL A 313 -0.72 17.73 3.72
CA VAL A 313 -1.10 16.30 3.52
C VAL A 313 -2.44 15.98 4.15
N LEU A 314 -2.78 16.59 5.29
CA LEU A 314 -4.07 16.39 5.97
C LEU A 314 -5.20 17.09 5.20
N GLU A 315 -4.98 18.31 4.72
CA GLU A 315 -5.94 19.09 3.94
C GLU A 315 -6.31 18.35 2.63
N GLU A 316 -5.31 17.95 1.86
CA GLU A 316 -5.50 17.12 0.65
C GLU A 316 -6.20 15.79 0.97
N SER A 317 -5.92 15.21 2.14
CA SER A 317 -6.55 13.99 2.61
C SER A 317 -8.05 14.18 2.88
N GLU A 318 -8.44 15.31 3.47
CA GLU A 318 -9.85 15.66 3.71
C GLU A 318 -10.61 15.91 2.40
N GLU A 319 -9.99 16.59 1.44
CA GLU A 319 -10.57 16.83 0.12
C GLU A 319 -10.87 15.51 -0.61
N ARG A 320 -9.89 14.58 -0.64
CA ARG A 320 -10.08 13.26 -1.26
C ARG A 320 -11.19 12.47 -0.57
N TYR A 321 -11.22 12.49 0.76
CA TYR A 321 -12.27 11.80 1.52
C TYR A 321 -13.66 12.39 1.26
N SER A 322 -13.79 13.70 1.33
CA SER A 322 -15.05 14.40 1.07
C SER A 322 -15.55 14.12 -0.34
N CYS A 323 -14.66 14.15 -1.33
CA CYS A 323 -15.02 13.85 -2.71
C CYS A 323 -15.60 12.43 -2.89
N ILE A 324 -14.93 11.39 -2.39
CA ILE A 324 -15.41 10.00 -2.56
C ILE A 324 -16.69 9.75 -1.75
N ARG A 325 -16.80 10.30 -0.53
CA ARG A 325 -17.99 10.23 0.31
C ARG A 325 -19.20 10.89 -0.36
N ASP A 326 -19.02 12.07 -0.93
CA ASP A 326 -20.09 12.82 -1.59
C ASP A 326 -20.59 12.12 -2.84
N LYS A 327 -19.67 11.52 -3.63
CA LYS A 327 -20.05 10.69 -4.78
C LYS A 327 -20.91 9.51 -4.37
N TRP A 328 -20.53 8.81 -3.30
CA TRP A 328 -21.34 7.73 -2.75
C TRP A 328 -22.68 8.23 -2.24
N THR A 329 -22.73 9.31 -1.46
CA THR A 329 -23.95 9.86 -0.89
C THR A 329 -24.95 10.28 -1.97
N ARG A 330 -24.49 11.00 -3.00
CA ARG A 330 -25.35 11.39 -4.15
C ARG A 330 -25.85 10.17 -4.91
N TYR A 331 -25.00 9.15 -5.09
CA TYR A 331 -25.40 7.90 -5.72
C TYR A 331 -26.48 7.18 -4.91
N ALA A 332 -26.28 7.04 -3.61
CA ALA A 332 -27.21 6.39 -2.69
C ALA A 332 -28.57 7.11 -2.66
N GLN A 333 -28.59 8.44 -2.54
CA GLN A 333 -29.81 9.25 -2.56
C GLN A 333 -30.57 9.08 -3.88
N LYS A 334 -29.87 9.11 -5.03
CA LYS A 334 -30.49 8.92 -6.35
C LYS A 334 -31.11 7.53 -6.52
N LYS A 335 -30.54 6.51 -5.88
CA LYS A 335 -31.05 5.14 -5.93
C LYS A 335 -32.19 4.90 -4.94
N ALA A 336 -32.10 5.42 -3.72
CA ALA A 336 -33.15 5.32 -2.70
C ALA A 336 -34.50 5.90 -3.18
N GLY A 337 -34.49 6.96 -3.98
CA GLY A 337 -35.69 7.51 -4.62
C GLY A 337 -36.31 6.61 -5.70
N LYS A 338 -35.61 5.56 -6.16
CA LYS A 338 -36.05 4.69 -7.26
C LYS A 338 -36.30 3.22 -6.88
N GLN A 339 -35.67 2.74 -5.82
CA GLN A 339 -35.74 1.36 -5.38
C GLN A 339 -35.89 1.27 -3.86
N LYS A 340 -36.83 0.44 -3.38
CA LYS A 340 -37.00 0.11 -1.94
C LYS A 340 -35.97 -0.96 -1.46
N THR A 341 -34.79 -1.07 -2.06
CA THR A 341 -33.80 -2.06 -1.66
C THR A 341 -32.82 -1.46 -0.66
N GLU A 342 -32.61 -2.14 0.46
CA GLU A 342 -31.62 -1.81 1.49
C GLU A 342 -30.16 -1.99 1.00
N TRP A 343 -29.98 -2.65 -0.14
CA TRP A 343 -28.68 -3.02 -0.69
C TRP A 343 -28.37 -2.22 -1.96
N LEU A 344 -27.25 -1.50 -1.95
CA LEU A 344 -26.85 -0.64 -3.06
C LEU A 344 -25.54 -1.11 -3.66
N ALA A 345 -25.53 -1.43 -4.93
CA ALA A 345 -24.32 -1.78 -5.67
C ALA A 345 -24.00 -0.73 -6.74
N VAL A 346 -22.75 -0.32 -6.81
CA VAL A 346 -22.22 0.61 -7.81
C VAL A 346 -21.74 -0.17 -9.04
N GLY A 347 -22.03 0.34 -10.24
CA GLY A 347 -21.44 -0.25 -11.46
C GLY A 347 -19.91 -0.07 -11.47
N GLU A 348 -19.17 -1.10 -11.90
CA GLU A 348 -17.69 -1.08 -11.94
C GLU A 348 -17.14 0.15 -12.69
N LYS A 349 -17.70 0.49 -13.85
CA LYS A 349 -17.30 1.69 -14.60
C LYS A 349 -17.53 2.99 -13.81
N THR A 350 -18.63 3.06 -13.07
CA THR A 350 -18.93 4.24 -12.24
C THR A 350 -17.91 4.40 -11.12
N LEU A 351 -17.53 3.30 -10.46
CA LEU A 351 -16.50 3.31 -9.43
C LEU A 351 -15.15 3.73 -9.99
N LYS A 352 -14.73 3.16 -11.14
CA LYS A 352 -13.49 3.54 -11.80
C LYS A 352 -13.44 5.05 -12.09
N ASN A 353 -14.51 5.60 -12.66
CA ASN A 353 -14.59 7.04 -12.90
C ASN A 353 -14.49 7.86 -11.61
N TRP A 354 -15.07 7.38 -10.49
CA TRP A 354 -14.98 8.10 -9.21
C TRP A 354 -13.55 8.20 -8.69
N ILE A 355 -12.81 7.08 -8.76
CA ILE A 355 -11.46 7.01 -8.19
C ILE A 355 -10.37 7.58 -9.13
N GLN A 356 -10.69 7.78 -10.42
CA GLN A 356 -9.84 8.47 -11.39
C GLN A 356 -10.02 9.99 -11.40
N GLU A 357 -11.07 10.52 -10.74
CA GLU A 357 -11.36 11.95 -10.74
C GLU A 357 -10.55 12.67 -9.66
N TYR A 358 -10.06 13.87 -10.01
CA TYR A 358 -9.42 14.78 -9.05
C TYR A 358 -10.43 15.18 -7.93
N PRO A 359 -10.02 15.28 -6.67
CA PRO A 359 -8.66 15.13 -6.14
C PRO A 359 -8.27 13.70 -5.75
N ILE A 360 -9.12 12.67 -5.94
CA ILE A 360 -8.85 11.29 -5.51
C ILE A 360 -7.65 10.72 -6.24
N MET A 361 -7.58 10.91 -7.56
CA MET A 361 -6.40 10.69 -8.36
C MET A 361 -5.82 12.05 -8.73
N ASN A 362 -4.54 12.24 -8.48
CA ASN A 362 -3.82 13.50 -8.66
C ASN A 362 -2.40 13.25 -9.20
N GLU A 363 -1.62 14.30 -9.35
CA GLU A 363 -0.24 14.28 -9.87
C GLU A 363 0.71 13.41 -9.03
N CYS A 364 0.44 13.23 -7.74
CA CYS A 364 1.23 12.36 -6.86
C CYS A 364 0.84 10.88 -6.98
N THR A 365 -0.24 10.55 -7.69
CA THR A 365 -0.73 9.17 -7.78
C THR A 365 0.23 8.29 -8.56
N ASN A 366 0.74 7.24 -7.93
CA ASN A 366 1.60 6.24 -8.59
C ASN A 366 0.78 5.19 -9.31
N PHE A 367 -0.30 4.74 -8.70
CA PHE A 367 -1.26 3.84 -9.32
C PHE A 367 -2.64 3.93 -8.66
N VAL A 368 -3.64 3.51 -9.40
CA VAL A 368 -5.00 3.28 -8.95
C VAL A 368 -5.42 1.87 -9.29
N CYS A 369 -6.12 1.18 -8.37
CA CYS A 369 -6.54 -0.19 -8.62
C CYS A 369 -7.89 -0.54 -7.98
N LEU A 370 -8.49 -1.60 -8.50
CA LEU A 370 -9.65 -2.28 -7.96
C LEU A 370 -9.30 -3.75 -7.72
N LEU A 371 -9.44 -4.20 -6.49
CA LEU A 371 -9.15 -5.56 -6.06
C LEU A 371 -10.46 -6.32 -5.85
N ASP A 372 -10.50 -7.56 -6.34
CA ASP A 372 -11.60 -8.49 -6.16
C ASP A 372 -11.17 -9.60 -5.19
N PRO A 373 -11.48 -9.47 -3.89
CA PRO A 373 -11.08 -10.48 -2.90
C PRO A 373 -11.79 -11.81 -3.11
N LYS A 374 -13.01 -11.86 -3.68
CA LYS A 374 -13.69 -13.14 -3.96
C LYS A 374 -12.86 -14.01 -4.90
N MET A 375 -12.29 -13.39 -5.94
CA MET A 375 -11.51 -14.07 -6.97
C MET A 375 -10.01 -14.08 -6.68
N GLY A 376 -9.53 -13.33 -5.68
CA GLY A 376 -8.12 -13.16 -5.42
C GLY A 376 -7.40 -12.42 -6.56
N GLN A 377 -8.07 -11.49 -7.24
CA GLN A 377 -7.58 -10.86 -8.47
C GLN A 377 -7.48 -9.34 -8.36
N ILE A 378 -6.50 -8.79 -9.06
CA ILE A 378 -6.46 -7.36 -9.38
C ILE A 378 -7.38 -7.19 -10.59
N ARG A 379 -8.59 -6.67 -10.35
CA ARG A 379 -9.64 -6.52 -11.35
C ARG A 379 -9.33 -5.42 -12.35
N TRP A 380 -8.64 -4.38 -11.89
CA TRP A 380 -8.21 -3.25 -12.69
C TRP A 380 -7.04 -2.57 -11.98
N LEU A 381 -6.10 -2.09 -12.78
CA LEU A 381 -4.89 -1.40 -12.33
C LEU A 381 -4.46 -0.43 -13.42
N GLU A 382 -4.16 0.81 -13.05
CA GLU A 382 -3.69 1.86 -13.95
C GLU A 382 -2.60 2.70 -13.27
N ARG A 383 -1.62 3.17 -14.04
CA ARG A 383 -0.62 4.13 -13.54
C ARG A 383 -1.27 5.50 -13.35
N GLY A 384 -0.76 6.26 -12.38
CA GLY A 384 -1.08 7.68 -12.23
C GLY A 384 -0.59 8.50 -13.44
N TRP A 385 -1.13 9.68 -13.60
CA TRP A 385 -0.75 10.59 -14.68
C TRP A 385 0.70 11.03 -14.55
N VAL A 386 1.40 11.10 -15.67
CA VAL A 386 2.71 11.75 -15.74
C VAL A 386 2.43 13.18 -16.18
N VAL A 387 2.70 14.15 -15.33
CA VAL A 387 2.74 15.56 -15.77
C VAL A 387 3.97 15.69 -16.68
N SER A 388 3.77 15.86 -17.97
CA SER A 388 4.88 16.20 -18.87
C SER A 388 5.27 17.65 -18.60
N ASP A 389 6.53 17.91 -18.30
CA ASP A 389 7.10 19.26 -18.13
C ASP A 389 7.08 20.12 -19.43
N SER A 390 6.17 19.83 -20.37
CA SER A 390 6.15 20.46 -21.70
C SER A 390 5.36 21.77 -21.78
N ASP A 391 4.75 22.27 -20.69
CA ASP A 391 3.93 23.49 -20.73
C ASP A 391 4.57 24.69 -19.99
N GLY A 392 5.87 24.70 -19.81
CA GLY A 392 6.61 25.73 -19.07
C GLY A 392 7.58 26.60 -19.90
N ASP A 393 7.42 26.73 -21.22
CA ASP A 393 8.23 27.70 -21.97
C ASP A 393 7.54 28.17 -23.26
N ASP A 394 6.47 28.94 -23.08
CA ASP A 394 5.96 29.86 -24.10
C ASP A 394 5.40 31.11 -23.40
N GLY A 395 6.30 32.04 -23.11
CA GLY A 395 5.94 33.34 -22.50
C GLY A 395 7.07 34.33 -22.62
N SER A 396 7.38 34.73 -23.85
CA SER A 396 8.15 35.95 -24.19
C SER A 396 7.69 37.20 -23.47
#